data_3ad67f6f0984bdb5ed48788d12554150
#
_entry.id   3ad67f6f0984bdb5ed48788d12554150
#
_cell.length_a   1.000
_cell.length_b   1.000
_cell.length_c   1.000
_cell.angle_alpha   90.00
_cell.angle_beta   90.00
_cell.angle_gamma   90.00
#
_symmetry.space_group_name_H-M   'P 1'
#
loop_
_entity.id
_entity.type
_entity.pdbx_description
1 polymer ?
#
loop_
_entity_poly.entity_id
_entity_poly.type
_entity_poly.pdbx_seq_one_letter_code
_entity_poly.pdbx_strand_id
1 'polypeptide(L)'
;VHTGQECDLDLSRTLAVPGVCRRILDTLAVGVYIVDASRRIVYWNPAAERLTGYSAQELVGRSCVNNILTQAADVLADCHGDCPLARTLADGSPRTATVYFHHRSGHRLPVSISVTRLMDDCGRVVGAVESFIDASPLQSALERISILEREALMDGLTGIGSRRFLEINLSARLDEMVRYGWPFSVLFVDIDHFKDVNDTYGHEVGDRVLAMVAKTLAGALRSFDLAGRFGGEEMLAVLPNIGRERPLTEVAERVRRLVEASYLTLDDGRLVAVSVSIGATMARPGDTVQSLVTRADGAMYASKQQGRNRVTVVG
;
A
#
# COMPACT_ATOMS: atom_id res chain seq x y z
N VAL A 1 56.62 38.91 3.73
CA VAL A 1 55.42 39.54 4.30
C VAL A 1 54.35 39.50 3.21
N HIS A 2 53.58 38.43 3.15
CA HIS A 2 52.40 38.37 2.30
C HIS A 2 51.19 38.77 3.16
N THR A 3 50.69 39.96 2.94
CA THR A 3 49.43 40.42 3.48
C THR A 3 48.33 39.65 2.75
N GLY A 4 47.72 38.68 3.45
CA GLY A 4 46.47 38.05 3.01
C GLY A 4 45.36 39.09 2.97
N GLN A 5 44.88 39.43 1.79
CA GLN A 5 43.62 40.10 1.61
C GLN A 5 42.50 39.06 1.96
N GLU A 6 41.95 39.16 3.16
CA GLU A 6 40.65 38.54 3.49
C GLU A 6 39.62 39.17 2.54
N CYS A 7 39.20 38.40 1.57
CA CYS A 7 38.05 38.74 0.72
C CYS A 7 36.83 38.57 1.59
N ASP A 8 36.38 39.63 2.24
CA ASP A 8 35.12 39.69 2.98
C ASP A 8 33.99 39.55 1.94
N LEU A 9 33.57 38.30 1.73
CA LEU A 9 32.49 37.94 0.81
C LEU A 9 31.17 38.41 1.41
N ASP A 10 30.85 39.69 1.20
CA ASP A 10 29.49 40.19 1.47
C ASP A 10 28.48 39.55 0.51
N LEU A 11 27.87 38.44 0.95
CA LEU A 11 26.94 37.66 0.17
C LEU A 11 25.73 38.49 -0.29
N SER A 12 25.32 39.48 0.52
CA SER A 12 24.22 40.40 0.17
C SER A 12 24.56 41.28 -1.02
N ARG A 13 25.80 41.78 -1.11
CA ARG A 13 26.27 42.54 -2.30
C ARG A 13 26.41 41.64 -3.52
N THR A 14 26.86 40.39 -3.31
CA THR A 14 27.00 39.43 -4.41
C THR A 14 25.65 39.09 -5.02
N LEU A 15 24.60 38.91 -4.21
CA LEU A 15 23.24 38.62 -4.66
C LEU A 15 22.60 39.78 -5.43
N ALA A 16 23.01 41.02 -5.17
CA ALA A 16 22.54 42.21 -5.91
C ALA A 16 23.20 42.38 -7.32
N VAL A 17 24.22 41.58 -7.64
CA VAL A 17 24.89 41.65 -8.95
C VAL A 17 23.96 41.07 -10.04
N PRO A 18 23.71 41.80 -11.14
CA PRO A 18 22.93 41.29 -12.24
C PRO A 18 23.44 39.92 -12.74
N GLY A 19 22.55 38.95 -12.87
CA GLY A 19 22.86 37.60 -13.34
C GLY A 19 23.30 36.60 -12.27
N VAL A 20 23.56 37.00 -11.02
CA VAL A 20 23.89 36.04 -9.93
C VAL A 20 22.69 35.15 -9.60
N CYS A 21 21.49 35.72 -9.47
CA CYS A 21 20.25 34.95 -9.26
C CYS A 21 20.06 33.89 -10.34
N ARG A 22 20.30 34.24 -11.60
CA ARG A 22 20.22 33.28 -12.71
C ARG A 22 21.24 32.14 -12.54
N ARG A 23 22.49 32.43 -12.20
CA ARG A 23 23.54 31.44 -11.96
C ARG A 23 23.16 30.48 -10.82
N ILE A 24 22.55 31.03 -9.76
CA ILE A 24 22.06 30.20 -8.65
C ILE A 24 20.98 29.24 -9.16
N LEU A 25 19.98 29.71 -9.88
CA LEU A 25 18.93 28.88 -10.45
C LEU A 25 19.47 27.83 -11.43
N ASP A 26 20.51 28.15 -12.19
CA ASP A 26 21.16 27.24 -13.14
C ASP A 26 21.93 26.10 -12.44
N THR A 27 22.40 26.31 -11.18
CA THR A 27 23.12 25.29 -10.39
C THR A 27 22.20 24.36 -9.61
N LEU A 28 20.90 24.67 -9.50
CA LEU A 28 19.97 23.82 -8.77
C LEU A 28 19.81 22.46 -9.43
N ALA A 29 19.74 21.41 -8.60
CA ALA A 29 19.47 20.05 -9.06
C ALA A 29 17.99 19.80 -9.41
N VAL A 30 17.10 20.70 -8.98
CA VAL A 30 15.66 20.65 -9.25
C VAL A 30 15.34 21.41 -10.54
N GLY A 31 14.37 20.93 -11.31
CA GLY A 31 13.85 21.68 -12.46
C GLY A 31 13.18 22.96 -11.98
N VAL A 32 13.51 24.08 -12.59
CA VAL A 32 12.90 25.39 -12.29
C VAL A 32 12.53 26.09 -13.60
N TYR A 33 11.31 26.57 -13.65
CA TYR A 33 10.92 27.51 -14.68
C TYR A 33 10.12 28.67 -14.09
N ILE A 34 10.14 29.79 -14.81
CA ILE A 34 9.43 31.01 -14.44
C ILE A 34 8.52 31.38 -15.60
N VAL A 35 7.31 31.79 -15.27
CA VAL A 35 6.36 32.34 -16.21
C VAL A 35 6.06 33.81 -15.88
N ASP A 36 5.73 34.61 -16.90
CA ASP A 36 5.14 35.93 -16.71
C ASP A 36 3.65 35.84 -16.31
N ALA A 37 3.02 37.00 -16.08
CA ALA A 37 1.60 37.07 -15.72
C ALA A 37 0.66 36.52 -16.82
N SER A 38 1.13 36.43 -18.08
CA SER A 38 0.41 35.82 -19.20
C SER A 38 0.69 34.35 -19.39
N ARG A 39 1.37 33.72 -18.40
CA ARG A 39 1.80 32.34 -18.42
C ARG A 39 2.73 31.96 -19.58
N ARG A 40 3.54 32.90 -20.08
CA ARG A 40 4.65 32.62 -21.00
C ARG A 40 5.89 32.26 -20.21
N ILE A 41 6.58 31.21 -20.61
CA ILE A 41 7.83 30.77 -19.98
C ILE A 41 8.91 31.81 -20.31
N VAL A 42 9.48 32.43 -19.27
CA VAL A 42 10.55 33.43 -19.39
C VAL A 42 11.91 32.88 -18.95
N TYR A 43 11.90 31.77 -18.22
CA TYR A 43 13.12 31.11 -17.78
C TYR A 43 12.90 29.61 -17.66
N TRP A 44 13.94 28.85 -17.99
CA TRP A 44 13.99 27.38 -17.92
C TRP A 44 15.41 26.98 -17.58
N ASN A 45 15.64 26.30 -16.43
CA ASN A 45 16.99 25.96 -15.99
C ASN A 45 17.52 24.65 -16.59
N PRO A 46 18.85 24.41 -16.51
CA PRO A 46 19.45 23.17 -17.03
C PRO A 46 18.92 21.88 -16.41
N ALA A 47 18.49 21.90 -15.14
CA ALA A 47 17.87 20.73 -14.52
C ALA A 47 16.50 20.43 -15.14
N ALA A 48 15.71 21.42 -15.45
CA ALA A 48 14.45 21.25 -16.15
C ALA A 48 14.65 20.66 -17.57
N GLU A 49 15.71 21.08 -18.28
CA GLU A 49 16.08 20.47 -19.56
C GLU A 49 16.41 18.97 -19.41
N ARG A 50 17.22 18.62 -18.41
CA ARG A 50 17.59 17.21 -18.17
C ARG A 50 16.38 16.34 -17.78
N LEU A 51 15.48 16.88 -16.96
CA LEU A 51 14.32 16.13 -16.48
C LEU A 51 13.24 15.92 -17.54
N THR A 52 13.04 16.89 -18.43
CA THR A 52 11.93 16.84 -19.40
C THR A 52 12.39 16.52 -20.83
N GLY A 53 13.69 16.67 -21.11
CA GLY A 53 14.27 16.52 -22.43
C GLY A 53 14.08 17.73 -23.36
N TYR A 54 13.40 18.79 -22.92
CA TYR A 54 13.20 20.01 -23.71
C TYR A 54 14.20 21.08 -23.32
N SER A 55 14.80 21.74 -24.31
CA SER A 55 15.75 22.81 -24.07
C SER A 55 15.06 24.15 -23.77
N ALA A 56 15.76 25.08 -23.10
CA ALA A 56 15.29 26.43 -22.88
C ALA A 56 15.00 27.16 -24.21
N GLN A 57 15.79 26.88 -25.24
CA GLN A 57 15.59 27.49 -26.58
C GLN A 57 14.26 27.09 -27.21
N GLU A 58 13.77 25.90 -26.91
CA GLU A 58 12.49 25.40 -27.43
C GLU A 58 11.29 25.95 -26.65
N LEU A 59 11.47 26.27 -25.36
CA LEU A 59 10.35 26.58 -24.45
C LEU A 59 10.22 28.05 -24.07
N VAL A 60 11.32 28.78 -23.92
CA VAL A 60 11.26 30.21 -23.55
C VAL A 60 10.51 31.00 -24.63
N GLY A 61 9.58 31.85 -24.19
CA GLY A 61 8.66 32.60 -25.03
C GLY A 61 7.36 31.88 -25.40
N ARG A 62 7.25 30.57 -25.14
CA ARG A 62 6.00 29.81 -25.37
C ARG A 62 5.07 29.88 -24.16
N SER A 63 3.78 29.71 -24.40
CA SER A 63 2.80 29.57 -23.35
C SER A 63 2.96 28.20 -22.66
N CYS A 64 2.84 28.13 -21.34
CA CYS A 64 2.78 26.87 -20.62
C CYS A 64 1.42 26.16 -20.79
N VAL A 65 0.41 26.86 -21.34
CA VAL A 65 -0.95 26.32 -21.55
C VAL A 65 -0.98 25.49 -22.85
N ASN A 66 -1.63 24.31 -22.78
CA ASN A 66 -1.78 23.37 -23.91
C ASN A 66 -0.46 22.94 -24.56
N ASN A 67 0.62 22.99 -23.81
CA ASN A 67 1.94 22.63 -24.28
C ASN A 67 2.45 21.44 -23.44
N ILE A 68 3.72 21.17 -23.55
CA ILE A 68 4.53 20.10 -22.93
C ILE A 68 4.27 19.92 -21.42
N LEU A 69 3.91 21.00 -20.72
CA LEU A 69 3.61 21.03 -19.29
C LEU A 69 2.11 20.82 -19.01
N THR A 70 1.44 19.92 -19.72
CA THR A 70 0.06 19.58 -19.41
C THR A 70 0.03 18.93 -18.03
N GLN A 71 -0.26 19.74 -17.03
CA GLN A 71 -0.40 19.35 -15.63
C GLN A 71 -1.77 18.71 -15.44
N ALA A 72 -1.86 17.41 -15.59
CA ALA A 72 -3.06 16.66 -15.23
C ALA A 72 -2.74 15.86 -13.98
N ALA A 73 -3.44 16.12 -12.89
CA ALA A 73 -3.50 15.21 -11.74
C ALA A 73 -4.28 13.94 -12.11
N ASP A 74 -5.16 14.05 -13.11
CA ASP A 74 -5.89 12.95 -13.75
C ASP A 74 -5.78 13.08 -15.27
N VAL A 75 -5.78 11.95 -15.98
CA VAL A 75 -5.56 11.84 -17.44
C VAL A 75 -6.56 12.67 -18.28
N LEU A 76 -7.58 13.26 -17.64
CA LEU A 76 -8.67 14.02 -18.25
C LEU A 76 -8.79 15.48 -17.80
N ALA A 77 -7.91 16.00 -16.91
CA ALA A 77 -8.00 17.38 -16.43
C ALA A 77 -7.29 18.35 -17.39
N ASP A 78 -8.06 19.15 -18.06
CA ASP A 78 -7.61 20.27 -18.92
C ASP A 78 -6.84 21.33 -18.10
N CYS A 79 -5.80 21.94 -18.69
CA CYS A 79 -5.08 23.09 -18.16
C CYS A 79 -5.98 24.31 -17.86
N HIS A 80 -7.27 24.22 -18.11
CA HIS A 80 -8.23 25.31 -17.99
C HIS A 80 -8.93 25.41 -16.63
N GLY A 81 -8.97 24.35 -15.80
CA GLY A 81 -9.75 24.39 -14.55
C GLY A 81 -8.95 24.16 -13.26
N ASP A 82 -7.98 23.28 -13.27
CA ASP A 82 -7.34 22.80 -12.02
C ASP A 82 -5.80 22.90 -12.02
N CYS A 83 -5.24 23.75 -12.89
CA CYS A 83 -3.80 23.96 -12.98
C CYS A 83 -3.27 24.68 -11.71
N PRO A 84 -2.36 24.07 -10.93
CA PRO A 84 -1.80 24.68 -9.71
C PRO A 84 -1.16 26.03 -9.96
N LEU A 85 -0.45 26.20 -11.08
CA LEU A 85 0.18 27.45 -11.46
C LEU A 85 -0.86 28.56 -11.74
N ALA A 86 -1.93 28.25 -12.49
CA ALA A 86 -2.98 29.22 -12.78
C ALA A 86 -3.71 29.68 -11.51
N ARG A 87 -4.00 28.76 -10.60
CA ARG A 87 -4.62 29.05 -9.30
C ARG A 87 -3.71 29.90 -8.40
N THR A 88 -2.41 29.58 -8.36
CA THR A 88 -1.43 30.38 -7.60
C THR A 88 -1.29 31.80 -8.14
N LEU A 89 -1.32 31.99 -9.46
CA LEU A 89 -1.34 33.34 -10.05
C LEU A 89 -2.60 34.12 -9.68
N ALA A 90 -3.75 33.45 -9.62
CA ALA A 90 -5.03 34.09 -9.34
C ALA A 90 -5.19 34.54 -7.88
N ASP A 91 -4.91 33.64 -6.91
CA ASP A 91 -5.20 33.90 -5.48
C ASP A 91 -3.94 34.11 -4.62
N GLY A 92 -2.75 33.86 -5.17
CA GLY A 92 -1.47 34.08 -4.51
C GLY A 92 -1.04 33.00 -3.53
N SER A 93 -1.85 31.99 -3.30
CA SER A 93 -1.52 30.91 -2.37
C SER A 93 -0.45 29.99 -2.97
N PRO A 94 0.67 29.71 -2.28
CA PRO A 94 1.63 28.71 -2.73
C PRO A 94 0.96 27.32 -2.80
N ARG A 95 1.37 26.51 -3.79
CA ARG A 95 0.80 25.18 -4.00
C ARG A 95 1.88 24.14 -4.25
N THR A 96 1.64 22.95 -3.72
CA THR A 96 2.40 21.76 -4.05
C THR A 96 1.43 20.70 -4.60
N ALA A 97 1.86 19.94 -5.60
CA ALA A 97 1.06 18.88 -6.19
C ALA A 97 1.98 17.85 -6.87
N THR A 98 1.47 16.63 -7.06
CA THR A 98 2.08 15.67 -7.99
C THR A 98 1.28 15.74 -9.29
N VAL A 99 1.96 15.99 -10.40
CA VAL A 99 1.38 16.13 -11.73
C VAL A 99 2.20 15.36 -12.75
N TYR A 100 1.69 15.21 -13.99
CA TYR A 100 2.39 14.50 -15.05
C TYR A 100 2.81 15.48 -16.15
N PHE A 101 4.12 15.65 -16.35
CA PHE A 101 4.65 16.36 -17.49
C PHE A 101 4.78 15.43 -18.69
N HIS A 102 4.75 16.00 -19.89
CA HIS A 102 5.10 15.28 -21.10
C HIS A 102 6.62 15.34 -21.31
N HIS A 103 7.28 14.21 -21.35
CA HIS A 103 8.69 14.12 -21.67
C HIS A 103 8.89 14.13 -23.20
N ARG A 104 9.99 14.70 -23.69
CA ARG A 104 10.29 14.80 -25.13
C ARG A 104 10.28 13.46 -25.86
N SER A 105 10.63 12.37 -25.18
CA SER A 105 10.58 11.00 -25.74
C SER A 105 9.17 10.39 -25.76
N GLY A 106 8.12 11.16 -25.42
CA GLY A 106 6.72 10.76 -25.58
C GLY A 106 6.05 10.16 -24.37
N HIS A 107 6.79 9.83 -23.30
CA HIS A 107 6.19 9.30 -22.08
C HIS A 107 5.72 10.41 -21.13
N ARG A 108 4.89 10.04 -20.15
CA ARG A 108 4.49 10.91 -19.05
C ARG A 108 5.47 10.78 -17.90
N LEU A 109 6.00 11.89 -17.41
CA LEU A 109 6.91 12.00 -16.30
C LEU A 109 6.14 12.49 -15.07
N PRO A 110 5.97 11.68 -14.02
CA PRO A 110 5.41 12.15 -12.76
C PRO A 110 6.39 13.11 -12.10
N VAL A 111 5.92 14.29 -11.75
CA VAL A 111 6.74 15.31 -11.06
C VAL A 111 6.01 15.84 -9.84
N SER A 112 6.76 16.06 -8.77
CA SER A 112 6.28 16.84 -7.63
C SER A 112 6.64 18.29 -7.89
N ILE A 113 5.61 19.15 -7.95
CA ILE A 113 5.76 20.59 -8.22
C ILE A 113 5.56 21.41 -6.95
N SER A 114 6.24 22.55 -6.90
CA SER A 114 5.98 23.64 -5.94
C SER A 114 5.90 24.95 -6.70
N VAL A 115 4.78 25.67 -6.53
CA VAL A 115 4.48 26.91 -7.26
C VAL A 115 4.36 28.06 -6.28
N THR A 116 5.02 29.18 -6.60
CA THR A 116 4.95 30.42 -5.82
C THR A 116 4.83 31.60 -6.75
N ARG A 117 3.98 32.56 -6.36
CA ARG A 117 3.77 33.81 -7.12
C ARG A 117 4.98 34.75 -6.97
N LEU A 118 5.37 35.39 -8.04
CA LEU A 118 6.37 36.45 -8.03
C LEU A 118 5.71 37.83 -8.08
N MET A 119 6.20 38.75 -7.26
CA MET A 119 5.75 40.13 -7.19
C MET A 119 6.93 41.07 -7.40
N ASP A 120 6.66 42.26 -7.97
CA ASP A 120 7.61 43.37 -8.02
C ASP A 120 7.68 44.12 -6.67
N ASP A 121 8.59 45.07 -6.55
CA ASP A 121 8.78 45.91 -5.36
C ASP A 121 7.54 46.75 -4.99
N CYS A 122 6.58 46.88 -5.90
CA CYS A 122 5.31 47.58 -5.71
C CYS A 122 4.18 46.61 -5.30
N GLY A 123 4.45 45.32 -5.09
CA GLY A 123 3.47 44.30 -4.75
C GLY A 123 2.58 43.86 -5.92
N ARG A 124 2.94 44.20 -7.19
CA ARG A 124 2.19 43.75 -8.36
C ARG A 124 2.69 42.38 -8.80
N VAL A 125 1.76 41.53 -9.21
CA VAL A 125 2.09 40.18 -9.73
C VAL A 125 2.80 40.29 -11.06
N VAL A 126 4.03 39.84 -11.15
CA VAL A 126 4.84 39.81 -12.37
C VAL A 126 4.91 38.43 -13.00
N GLY A 127 4.55 37.36 -12.23
CA GLY A 127 4.58 36.01 -12.72
C GLY A 127 4.54 34.98 -11.61
N ALA A 128 5.01 33.77 -11.90
CA ALA A 128 5.19 32.70 -10.94
C ALA A 128 6.47 31.90 -11.22
N VAL A 129 7.05 31.37 -10.16
CA VAL A 129 8.11 30.34 -10.23
C VAL A 129 7.52 28.99 -9.88
N GLU A 130 7.84 28.01 -10.69
CA GLU A 130 7.54 26.60 -10.39
C GLU A 130 8.84 25.81 -10.35
N SER A 131 9.07 25.11 -9.24
CA SER A 131 10.13 24.11 -9.11
C SER A 131 9.52 22.71 -9.15
N PHE A 132 10.25 21.77 -9.72
CA PHE A 132 9.80 20.39 -9.82
C PHE A 132 10.92 19.36 -9.74
N ILE A 133 10.60 18.20 -9.24
CA ILE A 133 11.50 17.04 -9.16
C ILE A 133 10.80 15.82 -9.75
N ASP A 134 11.59 14.89 -10.28
CA ASP A 134 11.08 13.57 -10.70
C ASP A 134 10.52 12.81 -9.50
N ALA A 135 9.23 12.47 -9.55
CA ALA A 135 8.54 11.70 -8.53
C ALA A 135 8.57 10.18 -8.80
N SER A 136 9.07 9.72 -9.95
CA SER A 136 9.12 8.31 -10.33
C SER A 136 9.85 7.44 -9.30
N PRO A 137 11.02 7.83 -8.75
CA PRO A 137 11.72 7.02 -7.76
C PRO A 137 10.91 6.82 -6.48
N LEU A 138 10.22 7.86 -6.01
CA LEU A 138 9.37 7.78 -4.81
C LEU A 138 8.13 6.90 -5.05
N GLN A 139 7.47 7.06 -6.21
CA GLN A 139 6.32 6.22 -6.57
C GLN A 139 6.72 4.76 -6.67
N SER A 140 7.82 4.46 -7.37
CA SER A 140 8.34 3.08 -7.49
C SER A 140 8.72 2.47 -6.14
N ALA A 141 9.28 3.26 -5.23
CA ALA A 141 9.60 2.80 -3.88
C ALA A 141 8.32 2.48 -3.07
N LEU A 142 7.31 3.33 -3.14
CA LEU A 142 6.02 3.12 -2.47
C LEU A 142 5.27 1.90 -3.03
N GLU A 143 5.27 1.71 -4.35
CA GLU A 143 4.71 0.52 -4.99
C GLU A 143 5.45 -0.76 -4.53
N ARG A 144 6.79 -0.70 -4.48
CA ARG A 144 7.59 -1.83 -4.02
C ARG A 144 7.33 -2.17 -2.55
N ILE A 145 7.19 -1.16 -1.68
CA ILE A 145 6.80 -1.35 -0.29
C ILE A 145 5.41 -2.02 -0.22
N SER A 146 4.43 -1.53 -0.98
CA SER A 146 3.07 -2.11 -1.02
C SER A 146 3.06 -3.58 -1.49
N ILE A 147 3.90 -3.93 -2.48
CA ILE A 147 4.06 -5.31 -2.94
C ILE A 147 4.68 -6.17 -1.83
N LEU A 148 5.78 -5.70 -1.21
CA LEU A 148 6.45 -6.42 -0.13
C LEU A 148 5.55 -6.61 1.11
N GLU A 149 4.74 -5.61 1.44
CA GLU A 149 3.75 -5.71 2.50
C GLU A 149 2.68 -6.77 2.18
N ARG A 150 2.18 -6.81 0.94
CA ARG A 150 1.24 -7.86 0.51
C ARG A 150 1.88 -9.25 0.57
N GLU A 151 3.09 -9.40 0.08
CA GLU A 151 3.84 -10.66 0.14
C GLU A 151 4.08 -11.11 1.59
N ALA A 152 4.37 -10.19 2.51
CA ALA A 152 4.54 -10.48 3.93
C ALA A 152 3.23 -10.83 4.66
N LEU A 153 2.08 -10.39 4.16
CA LEU A 153 0.77 -10.58 4.78
C LEU A 153 -0.02 -11.77 4.21
N MET A 154 0.40 -12.32 3.07
CA MET A 154 -0.23 -13.50 2.47
C MET A 154 0.69 -14.71 2.58
N ASP A 155 0.11 -15.89 2.79
CA ASP A 155 0.84 -17.17 2.72
C ASP A 155 1.01 -17.57 1.26
N GLY A 156 2.27 -17.71 0.81
CA GLY A 156 2.61 -17.95 -0.58
C GLY A 156 2.12 -19.29 -1.13
N LEU A 157 1.88 -20.30 -0.28
CA LEU A 157 1.38 -21.60 -0.70
C LEU A 157 -0.14 -21.62 -0.81
N THR A 158 -0.82 -21.11 0.20
CA THR A 158 -2.27 -21.23 0.34
C THR A 158 -3.06 -20.05 -0.20
N GLY A 159 -2.40 -18.89 -0.38
CA GLY A 159 -3.04 -17.67 -0.86
C GLY A 159 -4.00 -17.01 0.14
N ILE A 160 -4.14 -17.52 1.37
CA ILE A 160 -4.84 -16.86 2.47
C ILE A 160 -3.87 -16.02 3.30
N GLY A 161 -4.34 -15.30 4.31
CA GLY A 161 -3.48 -14.50 5.17
C GLY A 161 -2.35 -15.33 5.82
N SER A 162 -1.19 -14.69 6.04
CA SER A 162 -0.09 -15.27 6.80
C SER A 162 -0.38 -15.19 8.31
N ARG A 163 0.42 -15.86 9.14
CA ARG A 163 0.38 -15.72 10.59
C ARG A 163 0.48 -14.25 11.02
N ARG A 164 1.37 -13.48 10.41
CA ARG A 164 1.53 -12.06 10.71
C ARG A 164 0.25 -11.26 10.40
N PHE A 165 -0.40 -11.55 9.28
CA PHE A 165 -1.69 -10.96 8.95
C PHE A 165 -2.74 -11.23 10.04
N LEU A 166 -2.82 -12.48 10.53
CA LEU A 166 -3.74 -12.86 11.60
C LEU A 166 -3.44 -12.13 12.90
N GLU A 167 -2.18 -12.06 13.32
CA GLU A 167 -1.76 -11.40 14.57
C GLU A 167 -2.12 -9.91 14.58
N ILE A 168 -1.87 -9.19 13.45
CA ILE A 168 -2.24 -7.79 13.30
C ILE A 168 -3.76 -7.60 13.40
N ASN A 169 -4.53 -8.41 12.69
CA ASN A 169 -5.98 -8.28 12.67
C ASN A 169 -6.63 -8.68 14.01
N LEU A 170 -6.12 -9.71 14.67
CA LEU A 170 -6.59 -10.09 16.00
C LEU A 170 -6.37 -8.97 17.02
N SER A 171 -5.20 -8.32 17.00
CA SER A 171 -4.93 -7.17 17.87
C SER A 171 -5.92 -6.04 17.61
N ALA A 172 -6.14 -5.68 16.34
CA ALA A 172 -7.10 -4.64 15.98
C ALA A 172 -8.54 -4.98 16.43
N ARG A 173 -8.98 -6.24 16.29
CA ARG A 173 -10.31 -6.68 16.74
C ARG A 173 -10.46 -6.65 18.27
N LEU A 174 -9.41 -6.97 19.02
CA LEU A 174 -9.42 -6.84 20.47
C LEU A 174 -9.54 -5.38 20.90
N ASP A 175 -8.82 -4.47 20.25
CA ASP A 175 -8.92 -3.02 20.50
C ASP A 175 -10.32 -2.47 20.18
N GLU A 176 -10.92 -2.90 19.06
CA GLU A 176 -12.29 -2.53 18.69
C GLU A 176 -13.32 -3.08 19.68
N MET A 177 -13.14 -4.30 20.17
CA MET A 177 -14.01 -4.88 21.17
C MET A 177 -13.95 -4.08 22.48
N VAL A 178 -12.77 -3.67 22.93
CA VAL A 178 -12.61 -2.83 24.14
C VAL A 178 -13.25 -1.45 23.95
N ARG A 179 -13.06 -0.83 22.76
CA ARG A 179 -13.50 0.54 22.49
C ARG A 179 -15.00 0.64 22.19
N TYR A 180 -15.52 -0.30 21.42
CA TYR A 180 -16.88 -0.23 20.85
C TYR A 180 -17.81 -1.35 21.32
N GLY A 181 -17.30 -2.34 22.03
CA GLY A 181 -18.08 -3.51 22.45
C GLY A 181 -18.41 -4.48 21.29
N TRP A 182 -17.72 -4.36 20.15
CA TRP A 182 -18.01 -5.23 19.01
C TRP A 182 -17.48 -6.61 19.24
N PRO A 183 -18.36 -7.65 19.28
CA PRO A 183 -17.94 -8.99 19.54
C PRO A 183 -17.29 -9.61 18.31
N PHE A 184 -16.36 -10.54 18.53
CA PHE A 184 -15.84 -11.40 17.48
C PHE A 184 -15.47 -12.77 18.03
N SER A 185 -15.28 -13.71 17.13
CA SER A 185 -14.91 -15.10 17.46
C SER A 185 -13.78 -15.58 16.56
N VAL A 186 -13.15 -16.66 16.96
CA VAL A 186 -12.10 -17.32 16.16
C VAL A 186 -12.37 -18.81 16.00
N LEU A 187 -11.95 -19.34 14.85
CA LEU A 187 -11.86 -20.77 14.58
C LEU A 187 -10.37 -21.12 14.44
N PHE A 188 -9.92 -22.11 15.16
CA PHE A 188 -8.61 -22.74 14.96
C PHE A 188 -8.84 -24.08 14.27
N VAL A 189 -8.28 -24.26 13.09
CA VAL A 189 -8.55 -25.38 12.19
C VAL A 189 -7.25 -26.12 11.94
N ASP A 190 -7.27 -27.43 12.08
CA ASP A 190 -6.13 -28.29 11.81
C ASP A 190 -6.56 -29.48 10.94
N ILE A 191 -5.72 -29.82 9.96
CA ILE A 191 -5.99 -30.92 9.03
C ILE A 191 -5.70 -32.26 9.69
N ASP A 192 -6.71 -33.10 9.82
CA ASP A 192 -6.58 -34.40 10.40
C ASP A 192 -5.67 -35.29 9.56
N HIS A 193 -4.72 -35.98 10.22
CA HIS A 193 -3.82 -36.95 9.59
C HIS A 193 -2.98 -36.37 8.43
N PHE A 194 -2.65 -35.09 8.49
CA PHE A 194 -1.90 -34.43 7.42
C PHE A 194 -0.51 -35.05 7.18
N LYS A 195 0.12 -35.52 8.27
CA LYS A 195 1.39 -36.24 8.14
C LYS A 195 1.23 -37.53 7.33
N ASP A 196 0.15 -38.28 7.52
CA ASP A 196 -0.12 -39.51 6.77
C ASP A 196 -0.32 -39.23 5.27
N VAL A 197 -0.89 -38.08 4.94
CA VAL A 197 -0.99 -37.59 3.55
C VAL A 197 0.41 -37.37 2.96
N ASN A 198 1.29 -36.66 3.68
CA ASN A 198 2.67 -36.42 3.23
C ASN A 198 3.46 -37.72 3.10
N ASP A 199 3.35 -38.61 4.09
CA ASP A 199 4.07 -39.90 4.10
C ASP A 199 3.60 -40.83 2.97
N THR A 200 2.32 -40.75 2.59
CA THR A 200 1.73 -41.64 1.57
C THR A 200 1.87 -41.08 0.13
N TYR A 201 1.70 -39.76 -0.04
CA TYR A 201 1.57 -39.15 -1.37
C TYR A 201 2.68 -38.14 -1.69
N GLY A 202 3.58 -37.86 -0.72
CA GLY A 202 4.65 -36.88 -0.85
C GLY A 202 4.20 -35.44 -0.55
N HIS A 203 5.19 -34.57 -0.30
CA HIS A 203 4.96 -33.19 0.10
C HIS A 203 4.23 -32.34 -0.97
N GLU A 204 4.42 -32.64 -2.25
CA GLU A 204 3.75 -31.91 -3.34
C GLU A 204 2.22 -32.10 -3.27
N VAL A 205 1.76 -33.33 -2.98
CA VAL A 205 0.33 -33.59 -2.77
C VAL A 205 -0.15 -32.98 -1.47
N GLY A 206 0.66 -33.02 -0.41
CA GLY A 206 0.38 -32.31 0.83
C GLY A 206 0.17 -30.80 0.63
N ASP A 207 1.02 -30.16 -0.15
CA ASP A 207 0.90 -28.75 -0.48
C ASP A 207 -0.40 -28.44 -1.26
N ARG A 208 -0.80 -29.31 -2.18
CA ARG A 208 -2.08 -29.22 -2.89
C ARG A 208 -3.27 -29.41 -1.94
N VAL A 209 -3.17 -30.28 -0.95
CA VAL A 209 -4.19 -30.47 0.09
C VAL A 209 -4.29 -29.20 0.96
N LEU A 210 -3.17 -28.62 1.40
CA LEU A 210 -3.15 -27.37 2.15
C LEU A 210 -3.86 -26.24 1.36
N ALA A 211 -3.53 -26.07 0.09
CA ALA A 211 -4.17 -25.07 -0.77
C ALA A 211 -5.67 -25.32 -0.96
N MET A 212 -6.10 -26.59 -1.11
CA MET A 212 -7.51 -26.97 -1.22
C MET A 212 -8.28 -26.62 0.07
N VAL A 213 -7.75 -26.99 1.24
CA VAL A 213 -8.40 -26.72 2.54
C VAL A 213 -8.48 -25.21 2.78
N ALA A 214 -7.41 -24.47 2.52
CA ALA A 214 -7.36 -23.03 2.66
C ALA A 214 -8.41 -22.34 1.77
N LYS A 215 -8.51 -22.76 0.50
CA LYS A 215 -9.50 -22.23 -0.45
C LYS A 215 -10.93 -22.56 -0.02
N THR A 216 -11.16 -23.77 0.50
CA THR A 216 -12.46 -24.19 1.03
C THR A 216 -12.84 -23.39 2.27
N LEU A 217 -11.89 -23.19 3.21
CA LEU A 217 -12.07 -22.35 4.38
C LEU A 217 -12.45 -20.93 3.98
N ALA A 218 -11.65 -20.27 3.13
CA ALA A 218 -11.92 -18.92 2.70
C ALA A 218 -13.25 -18.79 1.96
N GLY A 219 -13.61 -19.76 1.10
CA GLY A 219 -14.88 -19.80 0.38
C GLY A 219 -16.09 -20.07 1.27
N ALA A 220 -15.89 -20.67 2.44
CA ALA A 220 -16.96 -20.89 3.43
C ALA A 220 -17.24 -19.65 4.28
N LEU A 221 -16.39 -18.64 4.26
CA LEU A 221 -16.47 -17.45 5.07
C LEU A 221 -17.14 -16.29 4.31
N ARG A 222 -17.56 -15.26 5.03
CA ARG A 222 -18.12 -14.03 4.44
C ARG A 222 -16.98 -13.11 4.02
N SER A 223 -17.27 -12.12 3.18
CA SER A 223 -16.27 -11.17 2.65
C SER A 223 -15.52 -10.35 3.71
N PHE A 224 -16.10 -10.18 4.88
CA PHE A 224 -15.48 -9.44 6.00
C PHE A 224 -14.89 -10.36 7.09
N ASP A 225 -15.09 -11.68 6.98
CA ASP A 225 -14.37 -12.65 7.78
C ASP A 225 -12.95 -12.80 7.22
N LEU A 226 -12.00 -13.18 8.08
CA LEU A 226 -10.61 -13.32 7.69
C LEU A 226 -10.18 -14.78 7.87
N ALA A 227 -9.36 -15.27 6.94
CA ALA A 227 -8.72 -16.56 7.04
C ALA A 227 -7.21 -16.42 6.83
N GLY A 228 -6.42 -17.20 7.56
CA GLY A 228 -4.97 -17.23 7.40
C GLY A 228 -4.38 -18.56 7.85
N ARG A 229 -3.17 -18.84 7.35
CA ARG A 229 -2.35 -19.98 7.79
C ARG A 229 -1.56 -19.56 9.02
N PHE A 230 -1.78 -20.28 10.11
CA PHE A 230 -1.14 -19.99 11.41
C PHE A 230 0.21 -20.71 11.55
N GLY A 231 0.30 -21.93 11.03
CA GLY A 231 1.54 -22.74 11.02
C GLY A 231 1.31 -24.00 10.20
N GLY A 232 2.29 -24.76 9.84
CA GLY A 232 2.21 -26.08 9.19
C GLY A 232 0.92 -26.39 8.45
N GLU A 233 0.08 -27.22 9.07
CA GLU A 233 -1.28 -27.59 8.64
C GLU A 233 -2.40 -26.81 9.36
N GLU A 234 -2.03 -25.83 10.19
CA GLU A 234 -2.95 -25.07 11.03
C GLU A 234 -3.40 -23.79 10.35
N MET A 235 -4.70 -23.53 10.38
CA MET A 235 -5.34 -22.34 9.86
C MET A 235 -6.19 -21.68 10.93
N LEU A 236 -6.36 -20.37 10.85
CA LEU A 236 -7.20 -19.62 11.76
C LEU A 236 -8.16 -18.71 10.97
N ALA A 237 -9.42 -18.68 11.39
CA ALA A 237 -10.38 -17.73 10.90
C ALA A 237 -10.80 -16.76 12.00
N VAL A 238 -10.97 -15.48 11.64
CA VAL A 238 -11.49 -14.42 12.51
C VAL A 238 -12.86 -14.01 12.00
N LEU A 239 -13.85 -14.05 12.88
CA LEU A 239 -15.27 -13.89 12.56
C LEU A 239 -15.84 -12.65 13.29
N PRO A 240 -15.79 -11.46 12.69
CA PRO A 240 -16.37 -10.26 13.27
C PRO A 240 -17.89 -10.37 13.47
N ASN A 241 -18.39 -9.69 14.48
CA ASN A 241 -19.83 -9.64 14.82
C ASN A 241 -20.47 -11.00 15.19
N ILE A 242 -19.66 -12.01 15.51
CA ILE A 242 -20.11 -13.26 16.11
C ILE A 242 -19.73 -13.26 17.58
N GLY A 243 -20.72 -13.07 18.45
CA GLY A 243 -20.57 -13.05 19.92
C GLY A 243 -21.50 -14.04 20.62
N ARG A 244 -21.97 -15.07 19.93
CA ARG A 244 -22.84 -16.11 20.48
C ARG A 244 -22.42 -17.50 19.99
N GLU A 245 -22.58 -18.50 20.84
CA GLU A 245 -22.14 -19.87 20.58
C GLU A 245 -22.83 -20.48 19.35
N ARG A 246 -24.15 -20.35 19.24
CA ARG A 246 -24.91 -20.99 18.15
C ARG A 246 -24.46 -20.53 16.75
N PRO A 247 -24.38 -19.22 16.42
CA PRO A 247 -23.85 -18.80 15.13
C PRO A 247 -22.39 -19.22 14.89
N LEU A 248 -21.56 -19.24 15.94
CA LEU A 248 -20.19 -19.71 15.87
C LEU A 248 -20.11 -21.17 15.48
N THR A 249 -20.90 -22.03 16.15
CA THR A 249 -20.99 -23.45 15.85
C THR A 249 -21.49 -23.70 14.42
N GLU A 250 -22.50 -22.97 13.96
CA GLU A 250 -23.04 -23.08 12.61
C GLU A 250 -21.96 -22.77 11.54
N VAL A 251 -21.14 -21.73 11.74
CA VAL A 251 -20.03 -21.41 10.82
C VAL A 251 -18.94 -22.49 10.87
N ALA A 252 -18.53 -22.91 12.05
CA ALA A 252 -17.50 -23.93 12.23
C ALA A 252 -17.91 -25.27 11.60
N GLU A 253 -19.13 -25.73 11.84
CA GLU A 253 -19.68 -26.97 11.24
C GLU A 253 -19.84 -26.86 9.71
N ARG A 254 -20.16 -25.67 9.19
CA ARG A 254 -20.18 -25.45 7.73
C ARG A 254 -18.78 -25.63 7.14
N VAL A 255 -17.74 -25.03 7.74
CA VAL A 255 -16.35 -25.21 7.32
C VAL A 255 -15.95 -26.66 7.35
N ARG A 256 -16.18 -27.36 8.48
CA ARG A 256 -15.84 -28.78 8.65
C ARG A 256 -16.46 -29.65 7.55
N ARG A 257 -17.77 -29.52 7.32
CA ARG A 257 -18.48 -30.32 6.31
C ARG A 257 -18.02 -30.04 4.89
N LEU A 258 -17.73 -28.79 4.56
CA LEU A 258 -17.22 -28.44 3.24
C LEU A 258 -15.83 -29.02 2.99
N VAL A 259 -14.96 -29.01 4.00
CA VAL A 259 -13.65 -29.67 3.88
C VAL A 259 -13.81 -31.19 3.75
N GLU A 260 -14.63 -31.82 4.59
CA GLU A 260 -14.92 -33.26 4.52
C GLU A 260 -15.48 -33.70 3.16
N ALA A 261 -16.25 -32.85 2.50
CA ALA A 261 -16.80 -33.10 1.17
C ALA A 261 -15.84 -32.76 0.02
N SER A 262 -14.69 -32.14 0.32
CA SER A 262 -13.68 -31.75 -0.68
C SER A 262 -12.67 -32.85 -0.92
N TYR A 263 -12.18 -32.97 -2.15
CA TYR A 263 -11.14 -33.93 -2.52
C TYR A 263 -10.25 -33.40 -3.63
N LEU A 264 -9.01 -33.90 -3.68
CA LEU A 264 -8.11 -33.72 -4.81
C LEU A 264 -8.16 -34.96 -5.71
N THR A 265 -8.22 -34.73 -7.01
CA THR A 265 -7.98 -35.80 -7.98
C THR A 265 -6.50 -35.78 -8.38
N LEU A 266 -5.80 -36.89 -8.20
CA LEU A 266 -4.43 -37.08 -8.63
C LEU A 266 -4.40 -37.44 -10.12
N ASP A 267 -3.20 -37.32 -10.74
CA ASP A 267 -3.03 -37.58 -12.18
C ASP A 267 -3.28 -39.05 -12.55
N ASP A 268 -3.17 -39.97 -11.58
CA ASP A 268 -3.48 -41.40 -11.72
C ASP A 268 -4.96 -41.72 -11.44
N GLY A 269 -5.80 -40.71 -11.21
CA GLY A 269 -7.22 -40.84 -10.93
C GLY A 269 -7.58 -41.15 -9.46
N ARG A 270 -6.61 -41.30 -8.56
CA ARG A 270 -6.89 -41.48 -7.12
C ARG A 270 -7.46 -40.19 -6.53
N LEU A 271 -8.37 -40.35 -5.54
CA LEU A 271 -8.94 -39.24 -4.80
C LEU A 271 -8.28 -39.15 -3.42
N VAL A 272 -7.82 -37.96 -3.05
CA VAL A 272 -7.30 -37.66 -1.71
C VAL A 272 -8.29 -36.73 -1.02
N ALA A 273 -8.92 -37.23 0.03
CA ALA A 273 -9.84 -36.49 0.89
C ALA A 273 -9.23 -36.37 2.30
N VAL A 274 -9.55 -35.28 2.98
CA VAL A 274 -9.13 -35.03 4.37
C VAL A 274 -10.31 -34.49 5.17
N SER A 275 -10.22 -34.61 6.49
CA SER A 275 -11.11 -33.90 7.41
C SER A 275 -10.32 -32.88 8.23
N VAL A 276 -11.03 -32.07 8.99
CA VAL A 276 -10.44 -31.09 9.90
C VAL A 276 -11.04 -31.19 11.30
N SER A 277 -10.20 -31.00 12.30
CA SER A 277 -10.60 -30.74 13.67
C SER A 277 -10.61 -29.25 13.94
N ILE A 278 -11.69 -28.73 14.51
CA ILE A 278 -11.89 -27.29 14.70
C ILE A 278 -12.11 -26.98 16.17
N GLY A 279 -11.37 -26.02 16.70
CA GLY A 279 -11.64 -25.36 17.96
C GLY A 279 -12.21 -23.97 17.73
N ALA A 280 -13.29 -23.65 18.40
CA ALA A 280 -13.97 -22.36 18.24
C ALA A 280 -14.15 -21.68 19.60
N THR A 281 -13.91 -20.36 19.65
CA THR A 281 -14.11 -19.57 20.87
C THR A 281 -14.48 -18.14 20.55
N MET A 282 -15.25 -17.54 21.46
CA MET A 282 -15.56 -16.10 21.44
C MET A 282 -14.45 -15.32 22.16
N ALA A 283 -14.13 -14.14 21.65
CA ALA A 283 -13.26 -13.20 22.35
C ALA A 283 -13.95 -12.68 23.63
N ARG A 284 -13.18 -12.48 24.70
CA ARG A 284 -13.64 -12.02 26.00
C ARG A 284 -12.94 -10.73 26.39
N PRO A 285 -13.60 -9.85 27.19
CA PRO A 285 -12.89 -8.71 27.76
C PRO A 285 -11.64 -9.15 28.54
N GLY A 286 -10.50 -8.50 28.25
CA GLY A 286 -9.22 -8.83 28.88
C GLY A 286 -8.40 -9.91 28.13
N ASP A 287 -8.90 -10.48 27.05
CA ASP A 287 -8.10 -11.37 26.22
C ASP A 287 -6.92 -10.61 25.58
N THR A 288 -5.82 -11.33 25.44
CA THR A 288 -4.72 -11.01 24.54
C THR A 288 -4.82 -11.90 23.29
N VAL A 289 -4.11 -11.56 22.22
CA VAL A 289 -4.02 -12.43 21.03
C VAL A 289 -3.61 -13.85 21.45
N GLN A 290 -2.60 -13.95 22.33
CA GLN A 290 -2.07 -15.23 22.78
C GLN A 290 -3.11 -16.03 23.59
N SER A 291 -3.84 -15.41 24.53
CA SER A 291 -4.84 -16.13 25.34
C SER A 291 -5.99 -16.65 24.49
N LEU A 292 -6.45 -15.81 23.53
CA LEU A 292 -7.54 -16.15 22.63
C LEU A 292 -7.16 -17.33 21.71
N VAL A 293 -5.97 -17.27 21.09
CA VAL A 293 -5.46 -18.33 20.23
C VAL A 293 -5.23 -19.62 21.01
N THR A 294 -4.60 -19.54 22.19
CA THR A 294 -4.37 -20.72 23.04
C THR A 294 -5.68 -21.40 23.45
N ARG A 295 -6.73 -20.63 23.72
CA ARG A 295 -8.05 -21.18 24.06
C ARG A 295 -8.70 -21.89 22.85
N ALA A 296 -8.59 -21.32 21.66
CA ALA A 296 -9.08 -21.93 20.43
C ALA A 296 -8.31 -23.20 20.06
N ASP A 297 -6.98 -23.17 20.19
CA ASP A 297 -6.10 -24.35 20.01
C ASP A 297 -6.43 -25.49 20.98
N GLY A 298 -6.61 -25.17 22.27
CA GLY A 298 -7.05 -26.15 23.27
C GLY A 298 -8.38 -26.82 22.92
N ALA A 299 -9.32 -26.07 22.38
CA ALA A 299 -10.61 -26.61 21.88
C ALA A 299 -10.40 -27.48 20.63
N MET A 300 -9.54 -27.12 19.71
CA MET A 300 -9.18 -27.92 18.52
C MET A 300 -8.50 -29.22 18.96
N TYR A 301 -7.59 -29.15 19.92
CA TYR A 301 -6.97 -30.38 20.47
C TYR A 301 -7.98 -31.32 21.11
N ALA A 302 -8.99 -30.77 21.81
CA ALA A 302 -10.11 -31.58 22.32
C ALA A 302 -10.89 -32.28 21.20
N SER A 303 -11.10 -31.60 20.09
CA SER A 303 -11.70 -32.19 18.89
C SER A 303 -10.89 -33.38 18.37
N LYS A 304 -9.56 -33.25 18.30
CA LYS A 304 -8.66 -34.35 17.92
C LYS A 304 -8.74 -35.54 18.87
N GLN A 305 -8.75 -35.29 20.17
CA GLN A 305 -8.84 -36.36 21.19
C GLN A 305 -10.18 -37.12 21.16
N GLN A 306 -11.26 -36.43 20.85
CA GLN A 306 -12.59 -37.04 20.81
C GLN A 306 -12.90 -37.82 19.52
N GLY A 307 -11.94 -37.99 18.63
CA GLY A 307 -12.07 -38.80 17.41
C GLY A 307 -12.01 -38.01 16.11
N ARG A 308 -11.50 -36.78 16.15
CA ARG A 308 -11.30 -35.91 14.95
C ARG A 308 -12.58 -35.57 14.18
N ASN A 309 -12.44 -34.88 13.05
CA ASN A 309 -13.53 -34.51 12.14
C ASN A 309 -14.75 -33.92 12.89
N ARG A 310 -14.48 -32.94 13.77
CA ARG A 310 -15.51 -32.33 14.63
C ARG A 310 -15.16 -30.93 15.06
N VAL A 311 -16.13 -30.27 15.63
CA VAL A 311 -16.03 -28.95 16.23
C VAL A 311 -16.17 -29.05 17.75
N THR A 312 -15.28 -28.38 18.46
CA THR A 312 -15.42 -28.10 19.90
C THR A 312 -15.51 -26.61 20.10
N VAL A 313 -16.58 -26.16 20.75
CA VAL A 313 -16.77 -24.71 21.09
C VAL A 313 -16.52 -24.53 22.57
N VAL A 314 -15.71 -23.52 22.91
CA VAL A 314 -15.46 -23.10 24.29
C VAL A 314 -15.91 -21.68 24.45
N GLY A 315 -16.90 -21.48 25.32
CA GLY A 315 -17.50 -20.18 25.63
C GLY A 315 -16.58 -19.26 26.45
#